data_52ab52d80c425c64014813489fcefdea
#
_entry.id   52ab52d80c425c64014813489fcefdea
#
_cell.length_a   1.000
_cell.length_b   1.000
_cell.length_c   1.000
_cell.angle_alpha   90.00
_cell.angle_beta   90.00
_cell.angle_gamma   90.00
#
_symmetry.space_group_name_H-M   'P 1'
#
loop_
_entity.id
_entity.type
_entity.pdbx_description
1 polymer ?
#
loop_
_entity_poly.entity_id
_entity_poly.type
_entity_poly.pdbx_seq_one_letter_code
_entity_poly.pdbx_strand_id
1 'polypeptide(L)'
;MRKTKMTLLCVLLGLFQGMVLPSCETNRGELIPYLEFDIYLLLYADLADLGIGGTKLIDGGVNGIVIYRESDLEFHAYDRTCTMWPEHDAAVTEDPTFFGVFECPVCGSTYLLMNGGEPNSGPARYPLVEYSTSLNGDVLRIFN
;
A
#
# COMPACT_ATOMS: atom_id res chain seq x y z
N MET A 1 -49.61 35.28 -16.56
CA MET A 1 -48.34 34.90 -17.15
C MET A 1 -47.13 34.85 -16.18
N ARG A 2 -47.23 35.34 -14.92
CA ARG A 2 -46.13 35.40 -13.97
C ARG A 2 -46.03 34.14 -13.08
N LYS A 3 -47.11 33.40 -12.87
CA LYS A 3 -47.17 32.18 -12.03
C LYS A 3 -46.63 30.93 -12.75
N THR A 4 -46.72 30.83 -14.07
CA THR A 4 -46.23 29.70 -14.88
C THR A 4 -44.70 29.68 -15.01
N LYS A 5 -44.03 30.83 -14.97
CA LYS A 5 -42.55 30.92 -15.01
C LYS A 5 -41.90 30.50 -13.70
N MET A 6 -42.57 30.67 -12.58
CA MET A 6 -42.06 30.33 -11.24
C MET A 6 -42.14 28.83 -10.98
N THR A 7 -43.17 28.15 -11.50
CA THR A 7 -43.31 26.69 -11.44
C THR A 7 -42.29 25.96 -12.30
N LEU A 8 -41.96 26.50 -13.49
CA LEU A 8 -40.96 25.90 -14.37
C LEU A 8 -39.54 26.02 -13.80
N LEU A 9 -39.23 27.10 -13.07
CA LEU A 9 -37.95 27.31 -12.42
C LEU A 9 -37.75 26.34 -11.25
N CYS A 10 -38.80 26.04 -10.48
CA CYS A 10 -38.72 25.07 -9.37
C CYS A 10 -38.55 23.62 -9.87
N VAL A 11 -39.12 23.25 -11.05
CA VAL A 11 -38.97 21.93 -11.65
C VAL A 11 -37.55 21.74 -12.21
N LEU A 12 -36.94 22.80 -12.78
CA LEU A 12 -35.56 22.74 -13.27
C LEU A 12 -34.51 22.68 -12.13
N LEU A 13 -34.78 23.29 -10.96
CA LEU A 13 -33.91 23.17 -9.80
C LEU A 13 -33.99 21.79 -9.12
N GLY A 14 -35.14 21.10 -9.24
CA GLY A 14 -35.35 19.77 -8.62
C GLY A 14 -34.67 18.62 -9.37
N LEU A 15 -34.28 18.82 -10.65
CA LEU A 15 -33.65 17.79 -11.47
C LEU A 15 -32.09 17.72 -11.33
N PHE A 16 -31.50 18.65 -10.54
CA PHE A 16 -30.05 18.66 -10.32
C PHE A 16 -29.64 17.98 -9.00
N GLN A 17 -30.58 17.36 -8.29
CA GLN A 17 -30.31 16.61 -7.07
C GLN A 17 -30.03 15.13 -7.40
N GLY A 18 -28.77 14.74 -7.32
CA GLY A 18 -28.45 13.35 -7.02
C GLY A 18 -27.65 12.56 -8.03
N MET A 19 -26.56 13.12 -8.54
CA MET A 19 -25.50 12.24 -9.06
C MET A 19 -24.41 12.13 -7.99
N VAL A 20 -24.76 11.47 -6.87
CA VAL A 20 -23.76 10.95 -5.94
C VAL A 20 -23.14 9.75 -6.63
N LEU A 21 -21.99 9.96 -7.26
CA LEU A 21 -21.18 8.86 -7.75
C LEU A 21 -20.70 8.11 -6.50
N PRO A 22 -20.96 6.79 -6.36
CA PRO A 22 -20.31 6.01 -5.32
C PRO A 22 -18.81 6.06 -5.62
N SER A 23 -18.04 6.69 -4.74
CA SER A 23 -16.60 6.53 -4.71
C SER A 23 -16.35 5.06 -4.36
N CYS A 24 -15.88 4.28 -5.33
CA CYS A 24 -15.30 2.97 -5.04
C CYS A 24 -13.99 3.23 -4.30
N GLU A 25 -14.06 3.34 -2.99
CA GLU A 25 -12.90 3.23 -2.13
C GLU A 25 -12.46 1.77 -2.17
N THR A 26 -11.39 1.49 -2.91
CA THR A 26 -10.77 0.17 -2.92
C THR A 26 -10.20 -0.05 -1.52
N ASN A 27 -10.91 -0.83 -0.73
CA ASN A 27 -10.50 -1.14 0.64
C ASN A 27 -9.27 -2.06 0.56
N ARG A 28 -8.06 -1.46 0.61
CA ARG A 28 -6.78 -2.18 0.55
C ARG A 28 -6.64 -3.24 1.66
N GLY A 29 -7.40 -3.11 2.74
CA GLY A 29 -7.46 -4.08 3.83
C GLY A 29 -8.13 -5.42 3.47
N GLU A 30 -8.71 -5.55 2.26
CA GLU A 30 -9.30 -6.82 1.79
C GLU A 30 -8.31 -7.68 0.97
N LEU A 31 -7.15 -7.11 0.58
CA LEU A 31 -6.15 -7.85 -0.22
C LEU A 31 -5.37 -8.90 0.59
N ILE A 32 -5.22 -8.67 1.89
CA ILE A 32 -4.59 -9.57 2.85
C ILE A 32 -5.33 -9.44 4.19
N PRO A 33 -5.22 -10.41 5.10
CA PRO A 33 -5.83 -10.32 6.42
C PRO A 33 -5.36 -9.06 7.17
N TYR A 34 -6.30 -8.33 7.80
CA TYR A 34 -5.96 -7.21 8.66
C TYR A 34 -5.28 -7.70 9.94
N LEU A 35 -4.14 -7.11 10.27
CA LEU A 35 -3.41 -7.37 11.50
C LEU A 35 -3.00 -6.05 12.14
N GLU A 36 -3.45 -5.79 13.37
CA GLU A 36 -3.06 -4.60 14.13
C GLU A 36 -1.69 -4.83 14.77
N PHE A 37 -0.76 -3.88 14.57
CA PHE A 37 0.57 -3.87 15.19
C PHE A 37 1.13 -2.45 15.25
N ASP A 38 2.19 -2.29 16.05
CA ASP A 38 2.92 -1.04 16.25
C ASP A 38 4.38 -1.37 16.54
N ILE A 39 5.27 -1.14 15.58
CA ILE A 39 6.69 -1.51 15.63
C ILE A 39 7.53 -0.24 15.67
N TYR A 40 8.54 -0.21 16.53
CA TYR A 40 9.49 0.89 16.67
C TYR A 40 10.90 0.39 16.39
N LEU A 41 11.62 1.05 15.48
CA LEU A 41 12.97 0.70 15.05
C LEU A 41 13.89 1.90 15.19
N LEU A 42 15.09 1.68 15.74
CA LEU A 42 16.12 2.70 15.85
C LEU A 42 16.97 2.73 14.57
N LEU A 43 17.09 3.91 13.91
CA LEU A 43 17.85 4.06 12.67
C LEU A 43 19.31 3.61 12.80
N TYR A 44 19.96 3.94 13.92
CA TYR A 44 21.38 3.64 14.13
C TYR A 44 21.66 2.28 14.76
N ALA A 45 20.63 1.52 15.13
CA ALA A 45 20.78 0.18 15.68
C ALA A 45 20.12 -0.86 14.77
N ASP A 46 18.81 -0.76 14.60
CA ASP A 46 18.03 -1.76 13.88
C ASP A 46 18.15 -1.62 12.35
N LEU A 47 18.37 -0.40 11.86
CA LEU A 47 18.44 -0.06 10.45
C LEU A 47 19.81 0.51 10.02
N ALA A 48 20.86 0.28 10.83
CA ALA A 48 22.19 0.85 10.59
C ALA A 48 22.83 0.39 9.25
N ASP A 49 22.46 -0.77 8.79
CA ASP A 49 22.88 -1.38 7.52
C ASP A 49 22.00 -1.02 6.33
N LEU A 50 20.88 -0.33 6.56
CA LEU A 50 19.93 0.02 5.51
C LEU A 50 20.32 1.33 4.81
N GLY A 51 20.99 1.24 3.67
CA GLY A 51 21.30 2.38 2.80
C GLY A 51 20.09 2.90 2.03
N ILE A 52 20.20 4.11 1.46
CA ILE A 52 19.20 4.67 0.54
C ILE A 52 19.08 3.77 -0.68
N GLY A 53 17.84 3.47 -1.10
CA GLY A 53 17.51 2.51 -2.15
C GLY A 53 17.59 1.06 -1.71
N GLY A 54 18.00 0.79 -0.47
CA GLY A 54 18.10 -0.55 0.09
C GLY A 54 16.78 -1.04 0.70
N THR A 55 16.79 -2.34 1.03
CA THR A 55 15.67 -3.04 1.65
C THR A 55 16.10 -3.73 2.93
N LYS A 56 15.19 -3.88 3.89
CA LYS A 56 15.39 -4.67 5.10
C LYS A 56 14.14 -5.46 5.45
N LEU A 57 14.32 -6.74 5.70
CA LEU A 57 13.25 -7.61 6.15
C LEU A 57 13.16 -7.59 7.68
N ILE A 58 11.94 -7.50 8.19
CA ILE A 58 11.64 -7.61 9.62
C ILE A 58 10.44 -8.52 9.85
N ASP A 59 10.31 -9.02 11.06
CA ASP A 59 9.12 -9.75 11.50
C ASP A 59 7.96 -8.78 11.71
N GLY A 60 6.76 -9.23 11.41
CA GLY A 60 5.52 -8.47 11.55
C GLY A 60 4.61 -8.63 10.35
N GLY A 61 3.46 -7.94 10.37
CA GLY A 61 2.47 -8.10 9.31
C GLY A 61 1.93 -9.52 9.20
N VAL A 62 1.46 -9.90 8.02
CA VAL A 62 0.92 -11.24 7.73
C VAL A 62 2.06 -12.23 7.42
N ASN A 63 2.93 -11.89 6.47
CA ASN A 63 4.05 -12.74 6.03
C ASN A 63 5.43 -12.06 6.16
N GLY A 64 5.58 -11.21 7.17
CA GLY A 64 6.76 -10.38 7.34
C GLY A 64 6.64 -9.04 6.62
N ILE A 65 7.48 -8.10 7.00
CA ILE A 65 7.51 -6.75 6.45
C ILE A 65 8.84 -6.53 5.73
N VAL A 66 8.80 -5.89 4.56
CA VAL A 66 9.97 -5.30 3.92
C VAL A 66 9.95 -3.80 4.07
N ILE A 67 11.03 -3.23 4.61
CA ILE A 67 11.27 -1.80 4.67
C ILE A 67 12.11 -1.41 3.46
N TYR A 68 11.67 -0.41 2.72
CA TYR A 68 12.41 0.24 1.65
C TYR A 68 12.77 1.66 2.08
N ARG A 69 14.05 2.02 2.00
CA ARG A 69 14.52 3.37 2.31
C ARG A 69 14.62 4.19 1.04
N GLU A 70 13.69 5.10 0.82
CA GLU A 70 13.68 5.96 -0.36
C GLU A 70 14.66 7.12 -0.23
N SER A 71 14.76 7.72 0.96
CA SER A 71 15.68 8.83 1.24
C SER A 71 16.18 8.79 2.70
N ASP A 72 16.87 9.82 3.13
CA ASP A 72 17.30 9.95 4.53
C ASP A 72 16.13 10.04 5.51
N LEU A 73 14.98 10.55 5.07
CA LEU A 73 13.81 10.81 5.91
C LEU A 73 12.56 10.03 5.47
N GLU A 74 12.64 9.27 4.39
CA GLU A 74 11.48 8.61 3.80
C GLU A 74 11.68 7.11 3.72
N PHE A 75 10.77 6.40 4.36
CA PHE A 75 10.75 4.95 4.48
C PHE A 75 9.37 4.43 4.13
N HIS A 76 9.33 3.36 3.38
CA HIS A 76 8.12 2.61 3.04
C HIS A 76 8.19 1.23 3.66
N ALA A 77 7.06 0.73 4.14
CA ALA A 77 6.97 -0.59 4.74
C ALA A 77 5.84 -1.38 4.06
N TYR A 78 6.17 -2.50 3.45
CA TYR A 78 5.21 -3.33 2.74
C TYR A 78 5.08 -4.70 3.40
N ASP A 79 3.84 -5.20 3.48
CA ASP A 79 3.64 -6.61 3.80
C ASP A 79 4.18 -7.48 2.65
N ARG A 80 4.86 -8.54 3.00
CA ARG A 80 5.44 -9.47 2.01
C ARG A 80 4.45 -10.48 1.47
N THR A 81 3.17 -10.43 1.87
CA THR A 81 2.14 -11.31 1.33
C THR A 81 1.88 -10.97 -0.13
N CYS A 82 2.00 -11.97 -1.00
CA CYS A 82 1.65 -11.84 -2.40
C CYS A 82 0.17 -11.46 -2.55
N THR A 83 -0.14 -10.45 -3.37
CA THR A 83 -1.50 -9.93 -3.55
C THR A 83 -2.39 -10.80 -4.45
N MET A 84 -1.95 -12.03 -4.75
CA MET A 84 -2.81 -13.12 -5.23
C MET A 84 -3.55 -13.84 -4.09
N TRP A 85 -3.51 -13.31 -2.86
CA TRP A 85 -4.34 -13.78 -1.76
C TRP A 85 -5.85 -13.71 -2.14
N PRO A 86 -6.72 -14.67 -1.80
CA PRO A 86 -6.44 -15.90 -1.01
C PRO A 86 -6.04 -17.12 -1.86
N GLU A 87 -5.76 -17.00 -3.15
CA GLU A 87 -5.42 -18.12 -4.03
C GLU A 87 -4.18 -18.89 -3.53
N HIS A 88 -3.26 -18.18 -2.87
CA HIS A 88 -2.15 -18.77 -2.13
C HIS A 88 -1.64 -17.80 -1.05
N ASP A 89 -1.09 -18.37 0.01
CA ASP A 89 -0.44 -17.65 1.10
C ASP A 89 1.09 -17.79 0.93
N ALA A 90 1.71 -16.78 0.31
CA ALA A 90 3.14 -16.80 0.03
C ALA A 90 3.78 -15.44 0.30
N ALA A 91 4.91 -15.44 1.02
CA ALA A 91 5.76 -14.27 1.15
C ALA A 91 6.57 -14.06 -0.12
N VAL A 92 6.57 -12.82 -0.63
CA VAL A 92 7.49 -12.42 -1.70
C VAL A 92 8.93 -12.34 -1.16
N THR A 93 9.90 -12.67 -2.00
CA THR A 93 11.33 -12.65 -1.69
C THR A 93 12.07 -11.73 -2.63
N GLU A 94 13.13 -11.08 -2.15
CA GLU A 94 13.94 -10.20 -2.99
C GLU A 94 14.65 -10.99 -4.10
N ASP A 95 14.60 -10.46 -5.31
CA ASP A 95 15.34 -10.98 -6.45
C ASP A 95 16.85 -10.78 -6.21
N PRO A 96 17.69 -11.82 -6.27
CA PRO A 96 19.10 -11.69 -5.98
C PRO A 96 19.88 -10.87 -7.03
N THR A 97 19.28 -10.58 -8.18
CA THR A 97 19.91 -9.88 -9.30
C THR A 97 19.49 -8.42 -9.35
N PHE A 98 18.24 -8.11 -8.94
CA PHE A 98 17.65 -6.79 -9.07
C PHE A 98 17.18 -6.26 -7.70
N PHE A 99 17.91 -5.31 -7.12
CA PHE A 99 17.56 -4.67 -5.86
C PHE A 99 16.19 -4.00 -5.91
N GLY A 100 15.41 -4.16 -4.84
CA GLY A 100 14.07 -3.57 -4.72
C GLY A 100 13.02 -4.23 -5.60
N VAL A 101 13.36 -5.34 -6.27
CA VAL A 101 12.43 -6.22 -6.97
C VAL A 101 12.13 -7.42 -6.08
N PHE A 102 10.86 -7.66 -5.82
CA PHE A 102 10.41 -8.80 -5.02
C PHE A 102 9.57 -9.74 -5.86
N GLU A 103 9.82 -11.04 -5.77
CA GLU A 103 9.13 -12.06 -6.54
C GLU A 103 8.36 -13.02 -5.63
N CYS A 104 7.14 -13.37 -6.05
CA CYS A 104 6.36 -14.41 -5.42
C CYS A 104 6.83 -15.79 -5.90
N PRO A 105 7.31 -16.66 -5.00
CA PRO A 105 7.83 -17.98 -5.38
C PRO A 105 6.74 -18.96 -5.88
N VAL A 106 5.46 -18.61 -5.70
CA VAL A 106 4.34 -19.46 -6.08
C VAL A 106 3.79 -19.09 -7.46
N CYS A 107 3.51 -17.80 -7.71
CA CYS A 107 2.88 -17.36 -8.95
C CYS A 107 3.82 -16.61 -9.91
N GLY A 108 5.06 -16.32 -9.49
CA GLY A 108 6.03 -15.57 -10.30
C GLY A 108 5.68 -14.09 -10.50
N SER A 109 4.74 -13.55 -9.73
CA SER A 109 4.48 -12.10 -9.78
C SER A 109 5.64 -11.35 -9.18
N THR A 110 6.12 -10.29 -9.86
CA THR A 110 7.17 -9.42 -9.38
C THR A 110 6.61 -8.05 -9.00
N TYR A 111 7.21 -7.43 -7.98
CA TYR A 111 6.80 -6.14 -7.43
C TYR A 111 7.99 -5.20 -7.34
N LEU A 112 7.77 -3.91 -7.64
CA LEU A 112 8.81 -2.87 -7.57
C LEU A 112 8.57 -1.99 -6.35
N LEU A 113 9.42 -2.10 -5.31
CA LEU A 113 9.25 -1.32 -4.09
C LEU A 113 9.43 0.18 -4.32
N MET A 114 10.38 0.58 -5.17
CA MET A 114 10.61 1.97 -5.55
C MET A 114 9.44 2.61 -6.30
N ASN A 115 8.46 1.82 -6.73
CA ASN A 115 7.25 2.28 -7.41
C ASN A 115 6.00 1.95 -6.59
N GLY A 116 6.07 2.10 -5.27
CA GLY A 116 4.92 1.88 -4.40
C GLY A 116 4.50 0.41 -4.25
N GLY A 117 5.42 -0.54 -4.45
CA GLY A 117 5.10 -1.97 -4.39
C GLY A 117 4.23 -2.46 -5.54
N GLU A 118 4.13 -1.70 -6.64
CA GLU A 118 3.30 -2.05 -7.80
C GLU A 118 3.78 -3.33 -8.49
N PRO A 119 2.86 -4.16 -8.99
CA PRO A 119 3.22 -5.34 -9.76
C PRO A 119 3.85 -4.95 -11.09
N ASN A 120 4.99 -5.56 -11.41
CA ASN A 120 5.71 -5.35 -12.65
C ASN A 120 5.47 -6.47 -13.67
N SER A 121 5.30 -7.69 -13.20
CA SER A 121 4.98 -8.86 -14.05
C SER A 121 4.23 -9.93 -13.27
N GLY A 122 3.70 -10.93 -13.99
CA GLY A 122 2.94 -12.04 -13.42
C GLY A 122 1.45 -11.76 -13.30
N PRO A 123 0.69 -12.64 -12.63
CA PRO A 123 -0.75 -12.56 -12.54
C PRO A 123 -1.30 -11.55 -11.51
N ALA A 124 -0.49 -11.10 -10.53
CA ALA A 124 -0.92 -10.11 -9.53
C ALA A 124 -1.32 -8.79 -10.19
N ARG A 125 -2.38 -8.17 -9.66
CA ARG A 125 -2.97 -6.94 -10.20
C ARG A 125 -2.94 -5.76 -9.24
N TYR A 126 -2.59 -6.02 -7.98
CA TYR A 126 -2.60 -5.01 -6.92
C TYR A 126 -1.21 -4.88 -6.33
N PRO A 127 -0.82 -3.68 -5.88
CA PRO A 127 0.46 -3.48 -5.19
C PRO A 127 0.51 -4.28 -3.89
N LEU A 128 1.70 -4.48 -3.37
CA LEU A 128 1.88 -4.96 -1.99
C LEU A 128 1.17 -4.00 -1.02
N VAL A 129 0.63 -4.55 0.07
CA VAL A 129 -0.04 -3.72 1.08
C VAL A 129 1.03 -2.91 1.81
N GLU A 130 0.89 -1.59 1.75
CA GLU A 130 1.76 -0.65 2.42
C GLU A 130 1.20 -0.29 3.80
N TYR A 131 2.06 -0.35 4.81
CA TYR A 131 1.79 0.07 6.17
C TYR A 131 2.16 1.52 6.40
N SER A 132 1.53 2.16 7.37
CA SER A 132 1.85 3.52 7.74
C SER A 132 3.23 3.60 8.38
N THR A 133 4.03 4.59 7.97
CA THR A 133 5.34 4.88 8.55
C THR A 133 5.40 6.30 9.12
N SER A 134 6.15 6.48 10.17
CA SER A 134 6.41 7.80 10.77
C SER A 134 7.80 7.83 11.36
N LEU A 135 8.64 8.77 10.90
CA LEU A 135 9.97 9.01 11.46
C LEU A 135 9.92 10.16 12.47
N ASN A 136 10.35 9.90 13.68
CA ASN A 136 10.48 10.90 14.74
C ASN A 136 11.88 10.85 15.36
N GLY A 137 12.71 11.83 15.01
CA GLY A 137 14.12 11.78 15.31
C GLY A 137 14.77 10.54 14.70
N ASP A 138 15.32 9.67 15.53
CA ASP A 138 16.00 8.44 15.11
C ASP A 138 15.11 7.19 15.20
N VAL A 139 13.82 7.37 15.44
CA VAL A 139 12.87 6.26 15.61
C VAL A 139 11.92 6.20 14.42
N LEU A 140 12.01 5.14 13.66
CA LEU A 140 11.02 4.76 12.64
C LEU A 140 9.91 3.94 13.31
N ARG A 141 8.68 4.43 13.22
CA ARG A 141 7.47 3.72 13.63
C ARG A 141 6.78 3.16 12.40
N ILE A 142 6.38 1.89 12.46
CA ILE A 142 5.59 1.20 11.43
C ILE A 142 4.33 0.67 12.11
N PHE A 143 3.17 0.98 11.55
CA PHE A 143 1.89 0.62 12.18
C PHE A 143 0.78 0.43 11.14
N ASN A 144 -0.26 -0.28 11.55
CA ASN A 144 -1.45 -0.54 10.73
C ASN A 144 -2.70 -0.07 11.48
#